data_873a6a9908ccce173932f286fcdbb692
#
_entry.id   873a6a9908ccce173932f286fcdbb692
#
_cell.length_a   1.000
_cell.length_b   1.000
_cell.length_c   1.000
_cell.angle_alpha   90.00
_cell.angle_beta   90.00
_cell.angle_gamma   90.00
#
_symmetry.space_group_name_H-M   'P 1'
#
loop_
_entity.id
_entity.type
_entity.pdbx_description
1 polymer ?
#
loop_
_entity_poly.entity_id
_entity_poly.type
_entity_poly.pdbx_seq_one_letter_code
_entity_poly.pdbx_strand_id
1 'polypeptide(L)'
;MEHQTYFHSVTLNKDLCHGCITCVKRCPTEAIRVRDGKARILGERCIDCGECIRICPHHAKRAVSDTMEALDGFKYKIALPAPVLFAQIKHLDHTGRIILALQRIGFDEVYEVGAAAELISQSTKEYMAHYQGPLPLISSACPAVLRLIRVRFPDLLEHLLPLQPPVELAAVLARRAAVEKTGLKPEEIGVAFITPCPAKVTAAKVPLGNQTRNIDAAIAISRVYPQLVQEVKKMELPEFEHLSHMGSTGLSWAANSGESTGSGQRRYIAADGIENVIKILEAIEDEQFTRLDFVELSACPGGCVGGVMNVENPYAAAARIKRLARDLPQVGTQWPTPEWLPEDVYFNKKIEPLNVMSLGADPSQSLVLFAKMQSYERRFPGLDCGSCGSPTCHALAEDIVRGYRTEDDCIYLLKEKLEQLAQSLAGLSAHRTPMEDIEHDSECALPRLRLYPAVLPRAGNNRRCILLRSSQHGDGPRPH
;
A
#
# COMPACT_ATOMS: atom_id res chain seq x y z
N MET A 1 12.35 23.66 -8.79
CA MET A 1 11.53 22.99 -7.77
C MET A 1 12.35 21.84 -7.25
N GLU A 2 12.78 21.90 -6.00
CA GLU A 2 13.45 20.76 -5.36
C GLU A 2 12.50 19.57 -5.43
N HIS A 3 12.96 18.44 -5.97
CA HIS A 3 12.24 17.19 -5.97
C HIS A 3 12.07 16.75 -4.51
N GLN A 4 10.94 17.07 -3.94
CA GLN A 4 10.53 16.52 -2.65
C GLN A 4 10.48 15.00 -2.80
N THR A 5 11.46 14.30 -2.25
CA THR A 5 11.50 12.83 -2.28
C THR A 5 10.42 12.31 -1.35
N TYR A 6 9.28 11.90 -1.92
CA TYR A 6 8.22 11.25 -1.17
C TYR A 6 8.67 9.87 -0.70
N PHE A 7 8.77 9.69 0.61
CA PHE A 7 9.04 8.37 1.18
C PHE A 7 7.79 7.50 1.10
N HIS A 8 7.94 6.28 0.60
CA HIS A 8 6.93 5.23 0.64
C HIS A 8 7.58 3.87 0.89
N SER A 9 6.86 2.96 1.54
CA SER A 9 7.38 1.66 1.99
C SER A 9 7.13 0.52 1.02
N VAL A 10 6.30 0.70 0.00
CA VAL A 10 6.07 -0.31 -1.04
C VAL A 10 7.14 -0.20 -2.12
N THR A 11 7.82 -1.30 -2.39
CA THR A 11 8.93 -1.36 -3.37
C THR A 11 8.70 -2.44 -4.43
N LEU A 12 9.56 -2.45 -5.45
CA LEU A 12 9.55 -3.41 -6.53
C LEU A 12 10.87 -4.16 -6.61
N ASN A 13 10.80 -5.49 -6.57
CA ASN A 13 11.88 -6.33 -7.08
C ASN A 13 11.73 -6.44 -8.61
N LYS A 14 12.62 -5.77 -9.35
CA LYS A 14 12.57 -5.72 -10.82
C LYS A 14 12.77 -7.08 -11.46
N ASP A 15 13.56 -7.96 -10.88
CA ASP A 15 13.89 -9.27 -11.45
C ASP A 15 12.66 -10.18 -11.50
N LEU A 16 11.80 -10.09 -10.47
CA LEU A 16 10.55 -10.85 -10.37
C LEU A 16 9.38 -10.21 -11.12
N CYS A 17 9.52 -8.96 -11.60
CA CYS A 17 8.44 -8.27 -12.26
C CYS A 17 8.36 -8.65 -13.74
N HIS A 18 7.20 -9.11 -14.20
CA HIS A 18 6.94 -9.48 -15.60
C HIS A 18 6.19 -8.39 -16.38
N GLY A 19 5.98 -7.21 -15.81
CA GLY A 19 5.29 -6.10 -16.48
C GLY A 19 3.78 -6.33 -16.71
N CYS A 20 3.16 -7.28 -16.03
CA CYS A 20 1.71 -7.47 -16.10
C CYS A 20 0.96 -6.27 -15.51
N ILE A 21 -0.30 -6.10 -15.88
CA ILE A 21 -1.12 -4.95 -15.47
C ILE A 21 -1.91 -5.17 -14.17
N THR A 22 -1.80 -6.33 -13.51
CA THR A 22 -2.62 -6.66 -12.34
C THR A 22 -2.50 -5.60 -11.24
N CYS A 23 -1.28 -5.21 -10.83
CA CYS A 23 -1.09 -4.20 -9.81
C CYS A 23 -1.45 -2.78 -10.27
N VAL A 24 -1.40 -2.52 -11.59
CA VAL A 24 -1.79 -1.22 -12.19
C VAL A 24 -3.28 -1.02 -12.04
N LYS A 25 -4.08 -2.03 -12.39
CA LYS A 25 -5.54 -1.99 -12.38
C LYS A 25 -6.16 -1.92 -10.97
N ARG A 26 -5.42 -2.39 -9.96
CA ARG A 26 -5.90 -2.45 -8.57
C ARG A 26 -5.37 -1.32 -7.69
N CYS A 27 -4.61 -0.38 -8.26
CA CYS A 27 -4.06 0.73 -7.49
C CYS A 27 -5.11 1.83 -7.27
N PRO A 28 -5.53 2.12 -6.02
CA PRO A 28 -6.64 3.03 -5.72
C PRO A 28 -6.34 4.50 -6.06
N THR A 29 -5.07 4.86 -6.19
CA THR A 29 -4.61 6.21 -6.51
C THR A 29 -3.88 6.27 -7.85
N GLU A 30 -4.04 5.21 -8.66
CA GLU A 30 -3.37 5.11 -9.96
C GLU A 30 -1.86 5.40 -9.90
N ALA A 31 -1.23 5.05 -8.79
CA ALA A 31 0.20 5.30 -8.55
C ALA A 31 1.14 4.35 -9.31
N ILE A 32 0.62 3.43 -10.12
CA ILE A 32 1.46 2.43 -10.79
C ILE A 32 1.32 2.55 -12.29
N ARG A 33 2.48 2.53 -12.98
CA ARG A 33 2.60 2.46 -14.44
C ARG A 33 3.46 1.26 -14.81
N VAL A 34 3.21 0.65 -15.98
CA VAL A 34 4.16 -0.29 -16.61
C VAL A 34 4.92 0.45 -17.69
N ARG A 35 6.24 0.42 -17.60
CA ARG A 35 7.16 1.04 -18.55
C ARG A 35 8.33 0.09 -18.79
N ASP A 36 8.71 -0.09 -20.04
CA ASP A 36 9.82 -0.96 -20.42
C ASP A 36 9.68 -2.39 -19.86
N GLY A 37 8.45 -2.93 -19.86
CA GLY A 37 8.14 -4.26 -19.34
C GLY A 37 8.22 -4.40 -17.81
N LYS A 38 8.33 -3.30 -17.06
CA LYS A 38 8.42 -3.30 -15.58
C LYS A 38 7.46 -2.30 -14.97
N ALA A 39 6.92 -2.64 -13.81
CA ALA A 39 6.10 -1.70 -13.04
C ALA A 39 6.99 -0.59 -12.44
N ARG A 40 6.48 0.64 -12.42
CA ARG A 40 7.05 1.79 -11.73
C ARG A 40 6.01 2.35 -10.76
N ILE A 41 6.45 2.82 -9.60
CA ILE A 41 5.57 3.42 -8.59
C ILE A 41 5.82 4.93 -8.59
N LEU A 42 4.75 5.70 -8.74
CA LEU A 42 4.74 7.14 -8.55
C LEU A 42 4.64 7.39 -7.03
N GLY A 43 5.77 7.71 -6.40
CA GLY A 43 5.89 7.77 -4.94
C GLY A 43 4.95 8.78 -4.30
N GLU A 44 4.74 9.92 -4.95
CA GLU A 44 3.84 10.99 -4.53
C GLU A 44 2.37 10.57 -4.45
N ARG A 45 1.96 9.58 -5.27
CA ARG A 45 0.59 9.03 -5.29
C ARG A 45 0.43 7.77 -4.45
N CYS A 46 1.54 7.14 -4.04
CA CYS A 46 1.49 5.89 -3.29
C CYS A 46 1.00 6.14 -1.86
N ILE A 47 -0.10 5.47 -1.48
CA ILE A 47 -0.66 5.53 -0.12
C ILE A 47 -0.23 4.35 0.75
N ASP A 48 0.63 3.48 0.26
CA ASP A 48 1.16 2.30 0.95
C ASP A 48 0.08 1.31 1.46
N CYS A 49 -1.08 1.25 0.82
CA CYS A 49 -2.16 0.34 1.23
C CYS A 49 -1.80 -1.15 1.12
N GLY A 50 -0.75 -1.50 0.37
CA GLY A 50 -0.29 -2.88 0.19
C GLY A 50 -1.11 -3.72 -0.79
N GLU A 51 -2.15 -3.17 -1.45
CA GLU A 51 -2.98 -3.95 -2.37
C GLU A 51 -2.16 -4.56 -3.51
N CYS A 52 -1.23 -3.80 -4.09
CA CYS A 52 -0.33 -4.30 -5.14
C CYS A 52 0.62 -5.43 -4.67
N ILE A 53 0.91 -5.54 -3.36
CA ILE A 53 1.66 -6.65 -2.77
C ILE A 53 0.77 -7.88 -2.72
N ARG A 54 -0.47 -7.73 -2.21
CA ARG A 54 -1.45 -8.81 -2.04
C ARG A 54 -1.78 -9.52 -3.34
N ILE A 55 -1.96 -8.76 -4.43
CA ILE A 55 -2.44 -9.30 -5.70
C ILE A 55 -1.32 -9.66 -6.69
N CYS A 56 -0.05 -9.42 -6.38
CA CYS A 56 1.05 -9.69 -7.30
C CYS A 56 1.30 -11.20 -7.44
N PRO A 57 0.99 -11.84 -8.58
CA PRO A 57 1.16 -13.29 -8.75
C PRO A 57 2.64 -13.71 -8.78
N HIS A 58 3.55 -12.76 -9.02
CA HIS A 58 4.99 -13.00 -9.09
C HIS A 58 5.72 -12.56 -7.82
N HIS A 59 5.02 -12.13 -6.77
CA HIS A 59 5.60 -11.62 -5.52
C HIS A 59 6.70 -10.56 -5.74
N ALA A 60 6.60 -9.81 -6.84
CA ALA A 60 7.55 -8.76 -7.20
C ALA A 60 7.39 -7.48 -6.36
N LYS A 61 6.18 -7.21 -5.86
CA LYS A 61 5.94 -6.09 -4.93
C LYS A 61 6.24 -6.53 -3.51
N ARG A 62 6.95 -5.68 -2.78
CA ARG A 62 7.36 -5.95 -1.39
C ARG A 62 7.17 -4.70 -0.54
N ALA A 63 7.02 -4.91 0.76
CA ALA A 63 7.08 -3.83 1.74
C ALA A 63 8.46 -3.80 2.39
N VAL A 64 9.01 -2.60 2.54
CA VAL A 64 10.23 -2.36 3.32
C VAL A 64 9.83 -2.06 4.75
N SER A 65 10.56 -2.59 5.71
CA SER A 65 10.46 -2.27 7.14
C SER A 65 11.84 -2.26 7.76
N ASP A 66 11.97 -1.63 8.91
CA ASP A 66 13.20 -1.66 9.67
C ASP A 66 13.45 -3.06 10.25
N THR A 67 14.64 -3.26 10.80
CA THR A 67 15.07 -4.48 11.47
C THR A 67 15.47 -4.14 12.92
N MET A 68 15.81 -5.13 13.73
CA MET A 68 16.22 -4.91 15.13
C MET A 68 17.47 -4.04 15.24
N GLU A 69 18.37 -4.12 14.27
CA GLU A 69 19.61 -3.33 14.20
C GLU A 69 19.34 -1.81 14.16
N ALA A 70 18.15 -1.37 13.74
CA ALA A 70 17.77 0.04 13.81
C ALA A 70 17.70 0.58 15.24
N LEU A 71 17.69 -0.30 16.24
CA LEU A 71 17.67 0.04 17.66
C LEU A 71 19.03 -0.08 18.36
N ASP A 72 20.10 -0.45 17.68
CA ASP A 72 21.39 -0.74 18.31
C ASP A 72 22.04 0.49 18.98
N GLY A 73 21.67 1.70 18.56
CA GLY A 73 22.16 2.94 19.16
C GLY A 73 21.45 3.36 20.46
N PHE A 74 20.34 2.72 20.84
CA PHE A 74 19.56 3.07 22.02
C PHE A 74 19.97 2.22 23.23
N LYS A 75 19.96 2.85 24.42
CA LYS A 75 20.28 2.19 25.68
C LYS A 75 19.11 1.40 26.24
N TYR A 76 17.89 1.81 25.92
CA TYR A 76 16.66 1.16 26.35
C TYR A 76 15.70 1.01 25.19
N LYS A 77 15.21 -0.20 24.94
CA LYS A 77 14.45 -0.57 23.75
C LYS A 77 13.04 -0.99 24.11
N ILE A 78 12.05 -0.28 23.61
CA ILE A 78 10.63 -0.54 23.88
C ILE A 78 9.97 -1.11 22.65
N ALA A 79 9.26 -2.24 22.78
CA ALA A 79 8.39 -2.77 21.74
C ALA A 79 6.95 -2.26 21.89
N LEU A 80 6.37 -1.82 20.78
CA LEU A 80 4.95 -1.52 20.65
C LEU A 80 4.28 -2.59 19.76
N PRO A 81 3.78 -3.70 20.31
CA PRO A 81 3.08 -4.71 19.51
C PRO A 81 1.72 -4.20 19.06
N ALA A 82 1.46 -4.22 17.74
CA ALA A 82 0.11 -4.03 17.23
C ALA A 82 -0.82 -5.13 17.77
N PRO A 83 -2.10 -4.85 18.08
CA PRO A 83 -3.04 -5.85 18.60
C PRO A 83 -3.15 -7.11 17.73
N VAL A 84 -2.97 -6.98 16.42
CA VAL A 84 -2.99 -8.11 15.49
C VAL A 84 -1.83 -9.10 15.69
N LEU A 85 -0.73 -8.71 16.32
CA LEU A 85 0.40 -9.60 16.60
C LEU A 85 -0.03 -10.79 17.45
N PHE A 86 -0.92 -10.58 18.42
CA PHE A 86 -1.45 -11.62 19.30
C PHE A 86 -2.25 -12.69 18.57
N ALA A 87 -2.74 -12.38 17.36
CA ALA A 87 -3.45 -13.33 16.52
C ALA A 87 -2.54 -14.11 15.55
N GLN A 88 -1.26 -13.81 15.46
CA GLN A 88 -0.38 -14.45 14.48
C GLN A 88 0.11 -15.83 14.91
N ILE A 89 0.16 -16.12 16.21
CA ILE A 89 0.67 -17.39 16.73
C ILE A 89 -0.47 -18.37 16.90
N LYS A 90 -0.32 -19.55 16.29
CA LYS A 90 -1.28 -20.67 16.44
C LYS A 90 -1.29 -21.17 17.88
N HIS A 91 -2.49 -21.47 18.36
CA HIS A 91 -2.69 -22.02 19.72
C HIS A 91 -2.20 -21.09 20.86
N LEU A 92 -2.10 -19.77 20.59
CA LEU A 92 -1.85 -18.82 21.67
C LEU A 92 -3.01 -18.89 22.66
N ASP A 93 -2.71 -19.19 23.90
CA ASP A 93 -3.65 -19.31 25.02
C ASP A 93 -3.70 -18.03 25.87
N HIS A 94 -2.57 -17.33 25.99
CA HIS A 94 -2.45 -16.13 26.83
C HIS A 94 -1.64 -15.03 26.15
N THR A 95 -2.11 -13.77 26.23
CA THR A 95 -1.47 -12.60 25.61
C THR A 95 -0.08 -12.32 26.18
N GLY A 96 0.13 -12.55 27.48
CA GLY A 96 1.41 -12.35 28.15
C GLY A 96 2.58 -13.12 27.55
N ARG A 97 2.32 -14.26 26.87
CA ARG A 97 3.39 -15.00 26.14
C ARG A 97 4.07 -14.14 25.07
N ILE A 98 3.30 -13.29 24.38
CA ILE A 98 3.87 -12.38 23.36
C ILE A 98 4.72 -11.31 24.03
N ILE A 99 4.28 -10.80 25.17
CA ILE A 99 5.03 -9.80 25.93
C ILE A 99 6.38 -10.36 26.35
N LEU A 100 6.38 -11.51 27.01
CA LEU A 100 7.60 -12.17 27.45
C LEU A 100 8.50 -12.57 26.26
N ALA A 101 7.92 -13.03 25.14
CA ALA A 101 8.67 -13.36 23.95
C ALA A 101 9.39 -12.14 23.37
N LEU A 102 8.73 -10.99 23.32
CA LEU A 102 9.34 -9.74 22.85
C LEU A 102 10.50 -9.33 23.77
N GLN A 103 10.35 -9.46 25.09
CA GLN A 103 11.47 -9.20 26.01
C GLN A 103 12.64 -10.15 25.78
N ARG A 104 12.38 -11.45 25.59
CA ARG A 104 13.43 -12.46 25.36
C ARG A 104 14.18 -12.28 24.03
N ILE A 105 13.57 -11.66 23.02
CA ILE A 105 14.26 -11.36 21.75
C ILE A 105 15.01 -10.03 21.74
N GLY A 106 15.06 -9.31 22.89
CA GLY A 106 15.93 -8.15 23.07
C GLY A 106 15.28 -6.80 23.28
N PHE A 107 14.00 -6.76 23.64
CA PHE A 107 13.35 -5.55 24.12
C PHE A 107 13.39 -5.49 25.66
N ASP A 108 13.74 -4.32 26.21
CA ASP A 108 13.77 -4.10 27.65
C ASP A 108 12.36 -3.97 28.24
N GLU A 109 11.43 -3.41 27.44
CA GLU A 109 10.05 -3.20 27.83
C GLU A 109 9.09 -3.39 26.64
N VAL A 110 7.84 -3.71 26.95
CA VAL A 110 6.78 -3.85 25.95
C VAL A 110 5.59 -3.02 26.41
N TYR A 111 5.13 -2.10 25.55
CA TYR A 111 3.91 -1.32 25.76
C TYR A 111 2.87 -1.72 24.71
N GLU A 112 1.76 -2.28 25.14
CA GLU A 112 0.72 -2.79 24.24
C GLU A 112 -0.05 -1.65 23.58
N VAL A 113 0.00 -1.56 22.24
CA VAL A 113 -0.78 -0.55 21.48
C VAL A 113 -2.28 -0.67 21.76
N GLY A 114 -2.76 -1.87 22.11
CA GLY A 114 -4.15 -2.08 22.51
C GLY A 114 -4.55 -1.31 23.77
N ALA A 115 -3.66 -1.16 24.73
CA ALA A 115 -3.93 -0.34 25.91
C ALA A 115 -4.14 1.16 25.55
N ALA A 116 -3.31 1.69 24.65
CA ALA A 116 -3.52 3.03 24.11
C ALA A 116 -4.80 3.13 23.24
N ALA A 117 -5.18 2.06 22.55
CA ALA A 117 -6.43 2.02 21.79
C ALA A 117 -7.68 2.12 22.69
N GLU A 118 -7.62 1.62 23.92
CA GLU A 118 -8.68 1.82 24.90
C GLU A 118 -8.82 3.28 25.32
N LEU A 119 -7.70 3.97 25.52
CA LEU A 119 -7.70 5.42 25.82
C LEU A 119 -8.26 6.22 24.63
N ILE A 120 -7.86 5.90 23.40
CA ILE A 120 -8.41 6.54 22.20
C ILE A 120 -9.91 6.24 22.06
N SER A 121 -10.37 5.01 22.36
CA SER A 121 -11.80 4.68 22.36
C SER A 121 -12.60 5.52 23.33
N GLN A 122 -12.09 5.73 24.55
CA GLN A 122 -12.70 6.61 25.54
C GLN A 122 -12.72 8.06 25.06
N SER A 123 -11.59 8.57 24.56
CA SER A 123 -11.50 9.95 24.05
C SER A 123 -12.41 10.18 22.83
N THR A 124 -12.55 9.18 21.94
CA THR A 124 -13.50 9.22 20.83
C THR A 124 -14.94 9.36 21.32
N LYS A 125 -15.32 8.57 22.32
CA LYS A 125 -16.66 8.64 22.92
C LYS A 125 -16.93 10.01 23.53
N GLU A 126 -15.98 10.57 24.27
CA GLU A 126 -16.08 11.89 24.89
C GLU A 126 -16.13 13.00 23.82
N TYR A 127 -15.28 12.92 22.80
CA TYR A 127 -15.28 13.88 21.69
C TYR A 127 -16.62 13.88 20.94
N MET A 128 -17.13 12.70 20.57
CA MET A 128 -18.40 12.54 19.87
C MET A 128 -19.60 13.07 20.66
N ALA A 129 -19.57 12.95 22.00
CA ALA A 129 -20.66 13.44 22.86
C ALA A 129 -20.85 14.97 22.79
N HIS A 130 -19.82 15.71 22.43
CA HIS A 130 -19.83 17.19 22.39
C HIS A 130 -19.66 17.76 20.97
N TYR A 131 -19.51 16.88 19.96
CA TYR A 131 -19.24 17.31 18.59
C TYR A 131 -20.50 17.87 17.90
N GLN A 132 -20.34 19.02 17.23
CA GLN A 132 -21.42 19.72 16.52
C GLN A 132 -21.05 20.06 15.06
N GLY A 133 -19.96 19.49 14.56
CA GLY A 133 -19.49 19.71 13.20
C GLY A 133 -20.13 18.76 12.16
N PRO A 134 -19.56 18.69 10.95
CA PRO A 134 -20.07 17.83 9.90
C PRO A 134 -19.99 16.35 10.24
N LEU A 135 -21.07 15.60 9.96
CA LEU A 135 -21.17 14.16 10.14
C LEU A 135 -21.29 13.47 8.77
N PRO A 136 -20.85 12.20 8.67
CA PRO A 136 -20.23 11.38 9.73
C PRO A 136 -18.78 11.77 9.98
N LEU A 137 -18.27 11.55 11.20
CA LEU A 137 -16.84 11.58 11.46
C LEU A 137 -16.15 10.33 10.93
N ILE A 138 -14.99 10.50 10.32
CA ILE A 138 -14.17 9.44 9.75
C ILE A 138 -12.99 9.13 10.67
N SER A 139 -12.79 7.84 11.00
CA SER A 139 -11.65 7.37 11.80
C SER A 139 -10.30 7.79 11.21
N SER A 140 -9.40 8.23 12.07
CA SER A 140 -8.01 8.59 11.73
C SER A 140 -7.00 7.45 11.91
N ALA A 141 -7.44 6.26 12.32
CA ALA A 141 -6.57 5.16 12.73
C ALA A 141 -5.78 4.50 11.59
N CYS A 142 -6.31 4.54 10.34
CA CYS A 142 -5.66 3.92 9.18
C CYS A 142 -4.89 4.94 8.32
N PRO A 143 -3.53 4.98 8.36
CA PRO A 143 -2.76 5.97 7.61
C PRO A 143 -2.87 5.83 6.09
N ALA A 144 -3.23 4.64 5.56
CA ALA A 144 -3.51 4.49 4.14
C ALA A 144 -4.81 5.19 3.74
N VAL A 145 -5.84 5.14 4.59
CA VAL A 145 -7.11 5.87 4.37
C VAL A 145 -6.89 7.37 4.50
N LEU A 146 -6.15 7.83 5.51
CA LEU A 146 -5.80 9.25 5.63
C LEU A 146 -5.09 9.79 4.39
N ARG A 147 -4.15 9.01 3.83
CA ARG A 147 -3.47 9.40 2.59
C ARG A 147 -4.38 9.34 1.38
N LEU A 148 -5.30 8.38 1.32
CA LEU A 148 -6.31 8.31 0.27
C LEU A 148 -7.20 9.57 0.27
N ILE A 149 -7.67 9.98 1.45
CA ILE A 149 -8.49 11.20 1.62
C ILE A 149 -7.69 12.42 1.15
N ARG A 150 -6.46 12.59 1.61
CA ARG A 150 -5.59 13.71 1.19
C ARG A 150 -5.38 13.82 -0.32
N VAL A 151 -5.34 12.68 -1.03
CA VAL A 151 -5.04 12.61 -2.47
C VAL A 151 -6.29 12.70 -3.32
N ARG A 152 -7.40 12.03 -2.92
CA ARG A 152 -8.59 11.88 -3.77
C ARG A 152 -9.84 12.57 -3.24
N PHE A 153 -9.93 12.78 -1.93
CA PHE A 153 -11.15 13.28 -1.26
C PHE A 153 -10.80 14.44 -0.30
N PRO A 154 -10.11 15.49 -0.78
CA PRO A 154 -9.59 16.55 0.11
C PRO A 154 -10.69 17.28 0.88
N ASP A 155 -11.90 17.36 0.35
CA ASP A 155 -13.04 18.01 1.00
C ASP A 155 -13.53 17.22 2.23
N LEU A 156 -13.24 15.91 2.31
CA LEU A 156 -13.55 15.09 3.48
C LEU A 156 -12.53 15.22 4.63
N LEU A 157 -11.50 16.07 4.50
CA LEU A 157 -10.55 16.30 5.59
C LEU A 157 -11.20 16.95 6.82
N GLU A 158 -12.28 17.71 6.66
CA GLU A 158 -13.04 18.29 7.77
C GLU A 158 -13.88 17.26 8.54
N HIS A 159 -14.14 16.10 7.95
CA HIS A 159 -14.81 14.97 8.58
C HIS A 159 -13.87 14.09 9.39
N LEU A 160 -12.56 14.34 9.36
CA LEU A 160 -11.61 13.49 10.08
C LEU A 160 -11.72 13.68 11.61
N LEU A 161 -11.78 12.56 12.31
CA LEU A 161 -11.62 12.56 13.76
C LEU A 161 -10.22 13.11 14.11
N PRO A 162 -10.10 14.20 14.90
CA PRO A 162 -8.81 14.85 15.15
C PRO A 162 -7.95 14.16 16.20
N LEU A 163 -8.15 12.86 16.39
CA LEU A 163 -7.43 12.05 17.39
C LEU A 163 -6.27 11.29 16.73
N GLN A 164 -5.19 11.13 17.48
CA GLN A 164 -4.03 10.35 17.04
C GLN A 164 -4.36 8.86 16.90
N PRO A 165 -3.70 8.14 15.98
CA PRO A 165 -3.76 6.68 15.98
C PRO A 165 -3.18 6.12 17.28
N PRO A 166 -3.73 5.00 17.81
CA PRO A 166 -3.28 4.42 19.09
C PRO A 166 -1.77 4.20 19.22
N VAL A 167 -1.07 3.91 18.12
CA VAL A 167 0.37 3.69 18.13
C VAL A 167 1.18 4.96 18.43
N GLU A 168 0.72 6.12 18.00
CA GLU A 168 1.37 7.40 18.30
C GLU A 168 1.23 7.74 19.79
N LEU A 169 0.03 7.60 20.33
CA LEU A 169 -0.21 7.76 21.77
C LEU A 169 0.61 6.75 22.59
N ALA A 170 0.63 5.46 22.17
CA ALA A 170 1.44 4.43 22.82
C ALA A 170 2.94 4.80 22.84
N ALA A 171 3.46 5.36 21.75
CA ALA A 171 4.88 5.75 21.68
C ALA A 171 5.21 6.89 22.64
N VAL A 172 4.34 7.89 22.75
CA VAL A 172 4.50 9.02 23.70
C VAL A 172 4.47 8.52 25.14
N LEU A 173 3.45 7.74 25.50
CA LEU A 173 3.28 7.23 26.86
C LEU A 173 4.40 6.27 27.26
N ALA A 174 4.77 5.35 26.39
CA ALA A 174 5.83 4.38 26.66
C ALA A 174 7.19 5.05 26.87
N ARG A 175 7.54 6.04 26.05
CA ARG A 175 8.80 6.80 26.21
C ARG A 175 8.80 7.61 27.49
N ARG A 176 7.67 8.28 27.84
CA ARG A 176 7.54 9.06 29.06
C ARG A 176 7.70 8.17 30.30
N ALA A 177 7.00 7.02 30.33
CA ALA A 177 7.15 6.04 31.42
C ALA A 177 8.59 5.50 31.56
N ALA A 178 9.26 5.23 30.43
CA ALA A 178 10.64 4.77 30.47
C ALA A 178 11.62 5.83 30.97
N VAL A 179 11.42 7.11 30.62
CA VAL A 179 12.21 8.22 31.16
C VAL A 179 12.10 8.27 32.69
N GLU A 180 10.89 8.20 33.23
CA GLU A 180 10.64 8.20 34.67
C GLU A 180 11.26 6.98 35.38
N LYS A 181 11.11 5.81 34.76
CA LYS A 181 11.61 4.54 35.32
C LYS A 181 13.14 4.44 35.32
N THR A 182 13.79 4.91 34.24
CA THR A 182 15.21 4.68 34.01
C THR A 182 16.10 5.88 34.29
N GLY A 183 15.55 7.09 34.29
CA GLY A 183 16.29 8.36 34.36
C GLY A 183 17.08 8.67 33.08
N LEU A 184 16.91 7.88 32.01
CA LEU A 184 17.54 8.13 30.71
C LEU A 184 16.89 9.32 30.00
N LYS A 185 17.65 9.94 29.08
CA LYS A 185 17.09 10.99 28.22
C LYS A 185 16.19 10.36 27.15
N PRO A 186 15.18 11.09 26.65
CA PRO A 186 14.28 10.59 25.60
C PRO A 186 15.01 10.05 24.36
N GLU A 187 16.16 10.66 24.00
CA GLU A 187 16.96 10.29 22.83
C GLU A 187 17.73 8.97 23.02
N GLU A 188 17.88 8.52 24.27
CA GLU A 188 18.55 7.26 24.61
C GLU A 188 17.58 6.08 24.63
N ILE A 189 16.26 6.35 24.49
CA ILE A 189 15.17 5.37 24.51
C ILE A 189 14.65 5.17 23.08
N GLY A 190 14.82 3.95 22.56
CA GLY A 190 14.33 3.57 21.25
C GLY A 190 12.95 2.92 21.32
N VAL A 191 12.00 3.42 20.53
CA VAL A 191 10.63 2.90 20.46
C VAL A 191 10.41 2.23 19.12
N ALA A 192 10.12 0.93 19.11
CA ALA A 192 9.90 0.14 17.93
C ALA A 192 8.44 -0.34 17.80
N PHE A 193 7.80 0.01 16.73
CA PHE A 193 6.46 -0.47 16.39
C PHE A 193 6.52 -1.80 15.64
N ILE A 194 5.92 -2.86 16.18
CA ILE A 194 5.79 -4.16 15.50
C ILE A 194 4.50 -4.14 14.66
N THR A 195 4.66 -3.93 13.35
CA THR A 195 3.59 -3.47 12.46
C THR A 195 3.11 -4.51 11.44
N PRO A 196 1.78 -4.55 11.15
CA PRO A 196 1.20 -5.40 10.12
C PRO A 196 1.26 -4.82 8.69
N CYS A 197 1.61 -3.52 8.51
CA CYS A 197 1.39 -2.89 7.22
C CYS A 197 2.42 -1.81 6.83
N PRO A 198 2.66 -1.62 5.51
CA PRO A 198 3.62 -0.65 5.00
C PRO A 198 3.18 0.81 5.25
N ALA A 199 1.88 1.12 5.23
CA ALA A 199 1.41 2.49 5.48
C ALA A 199 1.79 2.98 6.89
N LYS A 200 1.81 2.09 7.86
CA LYS A 200 2.26 2.38 9.23
C LYS A 200 3.78 2.52 9.32
N VAL A 201 4.56 1.78 8.51
CA VAL A 201 6.00 2.04 8.38
C VAL A 201 6.26 3.43 7.83
N THR A 202 5.53 3.82 6.80
CA THR A 202 5.67 5.16 6.23
C THR A 202 5.21 6.24 7.22
N ALA A 203 4.12 6.01 7.98
CA ALA A 203 3.64 6.95 9.00
C ALA A 203 4.66 7.14 10.13
N ALA A 204 5.33 6.09 10.58
CA ALA A 204 6.39 6.18 11.57
C ALA A 204 7.59 7.03 11.09
N LYS A 205 7.88 7.06 9.79
CA LYS A 205 8.98 7.86 9.20
C LYS A 205 8.56 9.26 8.78
N VAL A 206 7.32 9.41 8.32
CA VAL A 206 6.72 10.69 7.91
C VAL A 206 5.35 10.79 8.57
N PRO A 207 5.29 11.28 9.81
CA PRO A 207 4.06 11.35 10.59
C PRO A 207 2.98 12.17 9.91
N LEU A 208 1.73 11.71 10.04
CA LEU A 208 0.54 12.44 9.65
C LEU A 208 -0.12 12.99 10.91
N GLY A 209 -0.37 14.30 10.95
CA GLY A 209 -1.01 14.96 12.09
C GLY A 209 -0.08 15.23 13.28
N ASN A 210 1.22 14.89 13.20
CA ASN A 210 2.22 15.17 14.23
C ASN A 210 3.39 15.98 13.68
N GLN A 211 3.93 16.88 14.52
CA GLN A 211 5.11 17.68 14.18
C GLN A 211 6.40 16.86 14.34
N THR A 212 6.44 15.99 15.34
CA THR A 212 7.61 15.19 15.69
C THR A 212 7.37 13.70 15.40
N ARG A 213 8.46 13.00 15.20
CA ARG A 213 8.48 11.55 15.05
C ARG A 213 8.57 10.89 16.41
N ASN A 214 7.58 10.08 16.80
CA ASN A 214 7.53 9.40 18.08
C ASN A 214 8.05 7.96 18.03
N ILE A 215 8.15 7.37 16.84
CA ILE A 215 8.54 5.97 16.61
C ILE A 215 9.88 5.94 15.90
N ASP A 216 10.87 5.27 16.47
CA ASP A 216 12.24 5.20 15.93
C ASP A 216 12.39 4.11 14.87
N ALA A 217 11.76 2.96 15.08
CA ALA A 217 11.77 1.85 14.16
C ALA A 217 10.37 1.27 13.93
N ALA A 218 10.06 0.86 12.70
CA ALA A 218 8.84 0.15 12.37
C ALA A 218 9.19 -1.21 11.74
N ILE A 219 9.04 -2.28 12.53
CA ILE A 219 9.49 -3.63 12.20
C ILE A 219 8.28 -4.48 11.81
N ALA A 220 8.36 -5.16 10.66
CA ALA A 220 7.27 -6.03 10.20
C ALA A 220 7.05 -7.21 11.14
N ILE A 221 5.79 -7.55 11.40
CA ILE A 221 5.41 -8.76 12.16
C ILE A 221 6.09 -10.00 11.57
N SER A 222 6.12 -10.15 10.25
CA SER A 222 6.74 -11.29 9.57
C SER A 222 8.25 -11.43 9.84
N ARG A 223 8.95 -10.33 10.23
CA ARG A 223 10.38 -10.37 10.56
C ARG A 223 10.65 -10.92 11.97
N VAL A 224 9.84 -10.52 12.94
CA VAL A 224 9.99 -10.97 14.33
C VAL A 224 9.33 -12.33 14.58
N TYR A 225 8.38 -12.73 13.75
CA TYR A 225 7.56 -13.93 13.90
C TYR A 225 8.38 -15.22 14.12
N PRO A 226 9.46 -15.52 13.35
CA PRO A 226 10.21 -16.77 13.54
C PRO A 226 10.83 -16.89 14.94
N GLN A 227 11.38 -15.79 15.48
CA GLN A 227 11.97 -15.76 16.82
C GLN A 227 10.87 -15.83 17.89
N LEU A 228 9.77 -15.06 17.72
CA LEU A 228 8.64 -15.10 18.65
C LEU A 228 8.06 -16.49 18.83
N VAL A 229 7.84 -17.24 17.73
CA VAL A 229 7.31 -18.62 17.80
C VAL A 229 8.23 -19.55 18.57
N GLN A 230 9.54 -19.38 18.42
CA GLN A 230 10.53 -20.18 19.15
C GLN A 230 10.47 -19.89 20.65
N GLU A 231 10.39 -18.62 21.03
CA GLU A 231 10.33 -18.24 22.46
C GLU A 231 9.01 -18.64 23.11
N VAL A 232 7.87 -18.38 22.45
CA VAL A 232 6.54 -18.74 22.98
C VAL A 232 6.43 -20.24 23.29
N LYS A 233 7.06 -21.11 22.51
CA LYS A 233 7.04 -22.58 22.73
C LYS A 233 7.83 -23.03 23.98
N LYS A 234 8.76 -22.21 24.46
CA LYS A 234 9.64 -22.54 25.59
C LYS A 234 9.07 -22.11 26.95
N MET A 235 7.94 -21.39 26.96
CA MET A 235 7.41 -20.77 28.16
C MET A 235 6.44 -21.66 28.92
N GLU A 236 6.53 -21.65 30.25
CA GLU A 236 5.63 -22.33 31.15
C GLU A 236 4.94 -21.33 32.09
N LEU A 237 3.77 -21.71 32.63
CA LEU A 237 3.10 -20.91 33.67
C LEU A 237 3.94 -20.99 34.97
N PRO A 238 4.03 -19.88 35.76
CA PRO A 238 3.29 -18.61 35.71
C PRO A 238 4.05 -17.44 35.08
N GLU A 239 5.13 -17.64 34.33
CA GLU A 239 6.10 -16.60 33.92
C GLU A 239 5.47 -15.41 33.21
N PHE A 240 4.35 -15.59 32.51
CA PHE A 240 3.75 -14.58 31.65
C PHE A 240 2.35 -14.09 32.09
N GLU A 241 1.80 -14.65 33.18
CA GLU A 241 0.39 -14.50 33.53
C GLU A 241 -0.01 -13.03 33.83
N HIS A 242 0.90 -12.24 34.37
CA HIS A 242 0.64 -10.85 34.80
C HIS A 242 1.24 -9.79 33.86
N LEU A 243 1.74 -10.17 32.68
CA LEU A 243 2.48 -9.26 31.82
C LEU A 243 1.61 -8.44 30.87
N SER A 244 0.41 -8.92 30.51
CA SER A 244 -0.49 -8.21 29.60
C SER A 244 -1.45 -7.31 30.39
N HIS A 245 -1.57 -6.07 29.95
CA HIS A 245 -2.41 -5.04 30.57
C HIS A 245 -3.59 -4.63 29.68
N MET A 246 -3.59 -5.06 28.42
CA MET A 246 -4.63 -4.77 27.44
C MET A 246 -5.90 -5.57 27.70
N GLY A 247 -7.06 -4.91 27.60
CA GLY A 247 -8.37 -5.56 27.65
C GLY A 247 -8.89 -6.00 26.26
N SER A 248 -10.11 -6.52 26.26
CA SER A 248 -10.77 -7.01 25.04
C SER A 248 -11.10 -5.87 24.06
N THR A 249 -11.37 -4.66 24.54
CA THR A 249 -11.57 -3.48 23.70
C THR A 249 -10.31 -3.20 22.89
N GLY A 250 -9.15 -3.10 23.53
CA GLY A 250 -7.89 -2.83 22.88
C GLY A 250 -7.46 -3.92 21.89
N LEU A 251 -7.64 -5.19 22.27
CA LEU A 251 -7.33 -6.31 21.37
C LEU A 251 -8.23 -6.32 20.13
N SER A 252 -9.51 -5.97 20.28
CA SER A 252 -10.50 -5.97 19.20
C SER A 252 -10.22 -4.96 18.10
N TRP A 253 -9.43 -3.92 18.36
CA TRP A 253 -8.98 -2.95 17.33
C TRP A 253 -8.18 -3.59 16.18
N ALA A 254 -7.72 -4.83 16.35
CA ALA A 254 -7.07 -5.59 15.28
C ALA A 254 -8.00 -5.93 14.11
N ALA A 255 -9.30 -6.00 14.34
CA ALA A 255 -10.32 -6.44 13.38
C ALA A 255 -11.31 -5.32 13.06
N ASN A 256 -11.97 -5.45 11.92
CA ASN A 256 -13.01 -4.53 11.50
C ASN A 256 -14.13 -4.41 12.55
N SER A 257 -14.69 -3.22 12.74
CA SER A 257 -15.65 -2.81 13.77
C SER A 257 -15.08 -2.71 15.20
N GLY A 258 -13.80 -2.97 15.42
CA GLY A 258 -13.19 -2.94 16.76
C GLY A 258 -13.14 -1.55 17.37
N GLU A 259 -12.80 -0.54 16.58
CA GLU A 259 -12.78 0.86 16.99
C GLU A 259 -14.20 1.39 17.29
N SER A 260 -15.12 1.18 16.34
CA SER A 260 -16.51 1.65 16.49
C SER A 260 -17.21 1.05 17.69
N THR A 261 -17.02 -0.25 17.91
CA THR A 261 -17.60 -0.96 19.05
C THR A 261 -16.94 -0.51 20.37
N GLY A 262 -15.60 -0.39 20.36
CA GLY A 262 -14.83 0.04 21.54
C GLY A 262 -15.17 1.45 22.00
N SER A 263 -15.42 2.37 21.08
CA SER A 263 -15.85 3.75 21.35
C SER A 263 -17.36 3.89 21.57
N GLY A 264 -18.13 2.78 21.57
CA GLY A 264 -19.55 2.76 21.88
C GLY A 264 -20.44 3.41 20.81
N GLN A 265 -20.00 3.46 19.57
CA GLN A 265 -20.76 4.03 18.46
C GLN A 265 -21.98 3.16 18.15
N ARG A 266 -23.14 3.78 17.90
CA ARG A 266 -24.39 3.07 17.58
C ARG A 266 -24.81 3.22 16.13
N ARG A 267 -24.56 4.39 15.54
CA ARG A 267 -24.88 4.69 14.13
C ARG A 267 -23.57 4.83 13.36
N TYR A 268 -22.97 3.68 13.02
CA TYR A 268 -21.70 3.63 12.33
C TYR A 268 -21.71 2.68 11.14
N ILE A 269 -20.76 2.88 10.24
CA ILE A 269 -20.34 1.94 9.22
C ILE A 269 -18.89 1.55 9.51
N ALA A 270 -18.59 0.26 9.45
CA ALA A 270 -17.24 -0.24 9.46
C ALA A 270 -16.97 -0.92 8.12
N ALA A 271 -16.17 -0.29 7.25
CA ALA A 271 -15.84 -0.80 5.93
C ALA A 271 -14.36 -1.17 5.82
N ASP A 272 -14.11 -2.30 5.20
CA ASP A 272 -12.78 -2.85 4.99
C ASP A 272 -12.50 -3.20 3.53
N GLY A 273 -11.21 -3.20 3.17
CA GLY A 273 -10.79 -3.33 1.78
C GLY A 273 -10.89 -2.02 1.01
N ILE A 274 -9.79 -1.66 0.33
CA ILE A 274 -9.62 -0.32 -0.25
C ILE A 274 -10.70 0.07 -1.26
N GLU A 275 -11.26 -0.89 -2.00
CA GLU A 275 -12.35 -0.63 -2.97
C GLU A 275 -13.66 -0.27 -2.27
N ASN A 276 -13.98 -0.94 -1.16
CA ASN A 276 -15.16 -0.61 -0.36
C ASN A 276 -14.99 0.74 0.34
N VAL A 277 -13.77 1.01 0.84
CA VAL A 277 -13.43 2.30 1.44
C VAL A 277 -13.68 3.44 0.46
N ILE A 278 -13.26 3.31 -0.80
CA ILE A 278 -13.52 4.32 -1.84
C ILE A 278 -15.01 4.56 -2.02
N LYS A 279 -15.81 3.50 -2.17
CA LYS A 279 -17.27 3.62 -2.34
C LYS A 279 -17.94 4.34 -1.16
N ILE A 280 -17.47 4.10 0.06
CA ILE A 280 -18.01 4.79 1.23
C ILE A 280 -17.59 6.27 1.24
N LEU A 281 -16.34 6.59 0.88
CA LEU A 281 -15.89 7.98 0.78
C LEU A 281 -16.66 8.73 -0.32
N GLU A 282 -16.86 8.14 -1.49
CA GLU A 282 -17.70 8.70 -2.57
C GLU A 282 -19.14 8.94 -2.08
N ALA A 283 -19.73 7.98 -1.35
CA ALA A 283 -21.08 8.12 -0.81
C ALA A 283 -21.19 9.19 0.29
N ILE A 284 -20.11 9.48 1.05
CA ILE A 284 -20.07 10.59 2.01
C ILE A 284 -19.97 11.92 1.26
N GLU A 285 -19.11 12.01 0.25
CA GLU A 285 -18.94 13.20 -0.60
C GLU A 285 -20.24 13.57 -1.34
N ASP A 286 -21.02 12.56 -1.76
CA ASP A 286 -22.33 12.70 -2.37
C ASP A 286 -23.48 12.89 -1.35
N GLU A 287 -23.20 13.09 -0.06
CA GLU A 287 -24.16 13.30 1.03
C GLU A 287 -25.24 12.20 1.14
N GLN A 288 -24.92 10.95 0.75
CA GLN A 288 -25.88 9.84 0.72
C GLN A 288 -26.29 9.34 2.13
N PHE A 289 -25.55 9.69 3.19
CA PHE A 289 -25.80 9.22 4.54
C PHE A 289 -26.46 10.29 5.43
N THR A 290 -27.75 10.16 5.69
CA THR A 290 -28.52 11.14 6.47
C THR A 290 -28.53 10.93 7.99
N ARG A 291 -28.11 9.78 8.49
CA ARG A 291 -28.20 9.40 9.92
C ARG A 291 -26.98 8.59 10.41
N LEU A 292 -25.82 8.91 9.91
CA LEU A 292 -24.58 8.24 10.23
C LEU A 292 -23.72 9.17 11.11
N ASP A 293 -23.21 8.66 12.23
CA ASP A 293 -22.38 9.46 13.14
C ASP A 293 -20.91 9.21 12.91
N PHE A 294 -20.52 7.95 12.63
CA PHE A 294 -19.14 7.54 12.61
C PHE A 294 -18.86 6.53 11.48
N VAL A 295 -17.66 6.61 10.91
CA VAL A 295 -17.21 5.68 9.87
C VAL A 295 -15.81 5.19 10.20
N GLU A 296 -15.71 3.88 10.45
CA GLU A 296 -14.44 3.16 10.59
C GLU A 296 -14.02 2.61 9.24
N LEU A 297 -12.87 3.06 8.72
CA LEU A 297 -12.36 2.66 7.41
C LEU A 297 -10.99 1.99 7.51
N SER A 298 -10.90 0.78 6.99
CA SER A 298 -9.67 0.00 6.96
C SER A 298 -9.29 -0.38 5.53
N ALA A 299 -8.08 0.00 5.08
CA ALA A 299 -7.62 -0.32 3.73
C ALA A 299 -7.44 -1.83 3.47
N CYS A 300 -7.26 -2.64 4.50
CA CYS A 300 -7.04 -4.08 4.41
C CYS A 300 -8.33 -4.87 4.69
N PRO A 301 -8.58 -6.00 3.99
CA PRO A 301 -9.72 -6.87 4.27
C PRO A 301 -9.73 -7.40 5.71
N GLY A 302 -10.83 -7.23 6.42
CA GLY A 302 -11.01 -7.64 7.81
C GLY A 302 -10.38 -6.69 8.84
N GLY A 303 -9.84 -5.53 8.43
CA GLY A 303 -9.08 -4.63 9.29
C GLY A 303 -7.58 -4.94 9.30
N CYS A 304 -6.88 -4.62 10.40
CA CYS A 304 -5.43 -4.84 10.51
C CYS A 304 -5.02 -6.32 10.41
N VAL A 305 -5.92 -7.26 10.70
CA VAL A 305 -5.69 -8.71 10.50
C VAL A 305 -5.36 -9.06 9.05
N GLY A 306 -5.83 -8.26 8.07
CA GLY A 306 -5.54 -8.42 6.64
C GLY A 306 -4.27 -7.71 6.17
N GLY A 307 -3.46 -7.15 7.05
CA GLY A 307 -2.22 -6.46 6.69
C GLY A 307 -1.21 -7.36 5.98
N VAL A 308 -0.54 -6.83 4.95
CA VAL A 308 0.36 -7.62 4.06
C VAL A 308 1.70 -8.00 4.71
N MET A 309 2.00 -7.52 5.91
CA MET A 309 3.17 -7.90 6.69
C MET A 309 2.82 -8.90 7.81
N ASN A 310 1.58 -9.36 7.89
CA ASN A 310 1.15 -10.46 8.73
C ASN A 310 1.58 -11.81 8.14
N VAL A 311 1.51 -12.86 8.96
CA VAL A 311 1.86 -14.23 8.59
C VAL A 311 0.62 -15.11 8.48
N GLU A 312 -0.35 -14.91 9.38
CA GLU A 312 -1.55 -15.72 9.47
C GLU A 312 -2.64 -15.28 8.46
N ASN A 313 -3.48 -16.22 8.09
CA ASN A 313 -4.67 -15.94 7.29
C ASN A 313 -5.60 -14.94 8.03
N PRO A 314 -6.12 -13.89 7.37
CA PRO A 314 -6.94 -12.85 8.01
C PRO A 314 -8.16 -13.40 8.77
N TYR A 315 -8.86 -14.37 8.22
CA TYR A 315 -10.04 -14.98 8.84
C TYR A 315 -9.68 -15.80 10.08
N ALA A 316 -8.58 -16.56 10.01
CA ALA A 316 -8.06 -17.31 11.15
C ALA A 316 -7.59 -16.34 12.26
N ALA A 317 -6.91 -15.25 11.89
CA ALA A 317 -6.49 -14.23 12.82
C ALA A 317 -7.69 -13.54 13.49
N ALA A 318 -8.72 -13.14 12.72
CA ALA A 318 -9.93 -12.52 13.26
C ALA A 318 -10.68 -13.46 14.23
N ALA A 319 -10.79 -14.76 13.89
CA ALA A 319 -11.39 -15.74 14.78
C ALA A 319 -10.58 -15.88 16.10
N ARG A 320 -9.26 -15.81 16.00
CA ARG A 320 -8.37 -15.89 17.18
C ARG A 320 -8.46 -14.63 18.05
N ILE A 321 -8.56 -13.43 17.47
CA ILE A 321 -8.85 -12.20 18.21
C ILE A 321 -10.13 -12.35 19.01
N LYS A 322 -11.23 -12.77 18.37
CA LYS A 322 -12.52 -13.00 19.06
C LYS A 322 -12.43 -14.01 20.19
N ARG A 323 -11.63 -15.07 20.03
CA ARG A 323 -11.43 -16.08 21.08
C ARG A 323 -10.64 -15.49 22.24
N LEU A 324 -9.49 -14.87 21.99
CA LEU A 324 -8.66 -14.28 23.04
C LEU A 324 -9.39 -13.17 23.80
N ALA A 325 -10.17 -12.34 23.09
CA ALA A 325 -10.93 -11.26 23.71
C ALA A 325 -11.98 -11.72 24.72
N ARG A 326 -12.49 -12.96 24.64
CA ARG A 326 -13.47 -13.48 25.60
C ARG A 326 -12.91 -13.68 27.01
N ASP A 327 -11.62 -13.95 27.07
CA ASP A 327 -10.92 -14.28 28.31
C ASP A 327 -10.31 -13.01 28.98
N LEU A 328 -10.41 -11.85 28.31
CA LEU A 328 -9.90 -10.58 28.79
C LEU A 328 -11.02 -9.71 29.41
N PRO A 329 -10.71 -8.87 30.41
CA PRO A 329 -11.65 -7.85 30.88
C PRO A 329 -11.96 -6.88 29.73
N GLN A 330 -13.09 -6.18 29.80
CA GLN A 330 -13.50 -5.25 28.75
C GLN A 330 -12.47 -4.12 28.57
N VAL A 331 -12.00 -3.55 29.67
CA VAL A 331 -10.90 -2.58 29.72
C VAL A 331 -9.79 -3.23 30.55
N GLY A 332 -8.58 -3.11 30.09
CA GLY A 332 -7.41 -3.70 30.73
C GLY A 332 -7.11 -3.04 32.10
N THR A 333 -6.15 -3.62 32.80
CA THR A 333 -5.58 -2.99 33.99
C THR A 333 -4.84 -1.72 33.58
N GLN A 334 -4.98 -0.66 34.35
CA GLN A 334 -4.26 0.58 34.06
C GLN A 334 -2.77 0.28 33.97
N TRP A 335 -2.18 0.59 32.84
CA TRP A 335 -0.74 0.60 32.69
C TRP A 335 -0.17 1.59 33.70
N PRO A 336 0.93 1.30 34.42
CA PRO A 336 1.61 2.26 35.26
C PRO A 336 2.25 3.34 34.37
N THR A 337 1.41 4.23 33.88
CA THR A 337 1.82 5.32 32.99
C THR A 337 1.78 6.63 33.74
N PRO A 338 2.65 7.58 33.37
CA PRO A 338 2.44 8.96 33.75
C PRO A 338 1.03 9.39 33.34
N GLU A 339 0.49 10.31 34.10
CA GLU A 339 -0.79 10.95 33.78
C GLU A 339 -0.77 11.42 32.32
N TRP A 340 -1.60 10.82 31.44
CA TRP A 340 -1.71 11.28 30.07
C TRP A 340 -2.46 12.61 30.05
N LEU A 341 -2.01 13.53 29.22
CA LEU A 341 -2.65 14.82 29.07
C LEU A 341 -3.66 14.77 27.92
N PRO A 342 -4.82 15.45 28.02
CA PRO A 342 -5.81 15.48 26.94
C PRO A 342 -5.23 15.87 25.57
N GLU A 343 -4.24 16.76 25.52
CA GLU A 343 -3.53 17.13 24.30
C GLU A 343 -2.75 15.98 23.67
N ASP A 344 -2.33 14.97 24.41
CA ASP A 344 -1.59 13.82 23.89
C ASP A 344 -2.46 12.96 22.95
N VAL A 345 -3.77 13.03 23.02
CA VAL A 345 -4.69 12.25 22.15
C VAL A 345 -5.01 12.96 20.85
N TYR A 346 -4.75 14.27 20.73
CA TYR A 346 -5.08 15.05 19.55
C TYR A 346 -3.90 15.18 18.59
N PHE A 347 -4.22 15.36 17.32
CA PHE A 347 -3.21 15.82 16.36
C PHE A 347 -2.68 17.19 16.77
N ASN A 348 -1.35 17.37 16.68
CA ASN A 348 -0.69 18.65 16.95
C ASN A 348 -0.25 19.38 15.67
N LYS A 349 -0.58 18.81 14.50
CA LYS A 349 -0.37 19.37 13.17
C LYS A 349 -1.59 19.10 12.30
N LYS A 350 -2.06 20.15 11.61
CA LYS A 350 -3.17 20.01 10.66
C LYS A 350 -2.80 19.05 9.52
N ILE A 351 -3.74 18.19 9.14
CA ILE A 351 -3.59 17.31 7.97
C ILE A 351 -4.03 18.11 6.74
N GLU A 352 -3.08 18.39 5.84
CA GLU A 352 -3.32 19.18 4.64
C GLU A 352 -3.59 18.29 3.42
N PRO A 353 -4.35 18.78 2.42
CA PRO A 353 -4.50 18.11 1.12
C PRO A 353 -3.14 17.83 0.47
N LEU A 354 -3.10 16.82 -0.38
CA LEU A 354 -1.90 16.49 -1.16
C LEU A 354 -2.22 16.60 -2.66
N ASN A 355 -1.93 17.78 -3.23
CA ASN A 355 -2.29 18.15 -4.61
C ASN A 355 -1.40 17.49 -5.68
N VAL A 356 -1.16 16.18 -5.59
CA VAL A 356 -0.32 15.42 -6.55
C VAL A 356 -1.04 15.09 -7.86
N MET A 357 -2.34 15.31 -7.91
CA MET A 357 -3.16 15.11 -9.12
C MET A 357 -3.26 16.38 -9.98
N SER A 358 -2.83 17.54 -9.48
CA SER A 358 -2.84 18.80 -10.24
C SER A 358 -2.01 18.67 -11.53
N LEU A 359 -2.54 19.18 -12.65
CA LEU A 359 -1.89 19.14 -13.96
C LEU A 359 -0.91 20.30 -14.20
N GLY A 360 -1.08 21.42 -13.52
CA GLY A 360 -0.30 22.63 -13.73
C GLY A 360 0.14 23.30 -12.43
N ALA A 361 1.02 24.31 -12.57
CA ALA A 361 1.54 25.08 -11.44
C ALA A 361 0.53 26.10 -10.92
N ASP A 362 -0.38 26.55 -11.77
CA ASP A 362 -1.44 27.52 -11.45
C ASP A 362 -2.79 27.06 -12.04
N PRO A 363 -3.92 27.64 -11.58
CA PRO A 363 -5.26 27.27 -12.05
C PRO A 363 -5.46 27.45 -13.56
N SER A 364 -4.90 28.51 -14.16
CA SER A 364 -5.08 28.82 -15.59
C SER A 364 -4.38 27.77 -16.45
N GLN A 365 -3.14 27.41 -16.10
CA GLN A 365 -2.39 26.35 -16.76
C GLN A 365 -3.08 25.01 -16.58
N SER A 366 -3.58 24.73 -15.38
CA SER A 366 -4.30 23.48 -15.08
C SER A 366 -5.55 23.32 -15.95
N LEU A 367 -6.33 24.39 -16.17
CA LEU A 367 -7.50 24.37 -17.06
C LEU A 367 -7.13 24.05 -18.51
N VAL A 368 -6.08 24.67 -19.04
CA VAL A 368 -5.60 24.42 -20.42
C VAL A 368 -5.16 22.96 -20.56
N LEU A 369 -4.37 22.45 -19.63
CA LEU A 369 -3.90 21.05 -19.64
C LEU A 369 -5.05 20.08 -19.48
N PHE A 370 -6.05 20.42 -18.63
CA PHE A 370 -7.26 19.59 -18.45
C PHE A 370 -8.10 19.53 -19.73
N ALA A 371 -8.33 20.68 -20.40
CA ALA A 371 -9.05 20.68 -21.68
C ALA A 371 -8.30 19.85 -22.75
N LYS A 372 -6.97 19.95 -22.80
CA LYS A 372 -6.13 19.12 -23.68
C LYS A 372 -6.24 17.64 -23.31
N MET A 373 -6.20 17.28 -22.03
CA MET A 373 -6.37 15.91 -21.56
C MET A 373 -7.72 15.34 -21.96
N GLN A 374 -8.82 16.09 -21.78
CA GLN A 374 -10.16 15.68 -22.25
C GLN A 374 -10.23 15.46 -23.75
N SER A 375 -9.48 16.26 -24.55
CA SER A 375 -9.45 16.07 -26.01
C SER A 375 -8.80 14.75 -26.41
N TYR A 376 -7.76 14.32 -25.68
CA TYR A 376 -7.15 13.00 -25.87
C TYR A 376 -8.10 11.87 -25.42
N GLU A 377 -8.70 12.02 -24.25
CA GLU A 377 -9.61 11.01 -23.67
C GLU A 377 -10.78 10.69 -24.59
N ARG A 378 -11.38 11.71 -25.24
CA ARG A 378 -12.47 11.51 -26.23
C ARG A 378 -12.05 10.72 -27.47
N ARG A 379 -10.77 10.68 -27.77
CA ARG A 379 -10.22 9.93 -28.94
C ARG A 379 -9.88 8.49 -28.58
N PHE A 380 -9.75 8.18 -27.30
CA PHE A 380 -9.49 6.82 -26.86
C PHE A 380 -10.75 5.97 -26.83
N PRO A 381 -10.63 4.63 -26.98
CA PRO A 381 -11.78 3.74 -27.03
C PRO A 381 -12.52 3.61 -25.69
N GLY A 382 -12.05 4.19 -24.58
CA GLY A 382 -12.66 4.13 -23.25
C GLY A 382 -12.66 2.74 -22.60
N LEU A 383 -11.87 1.79 -23.09
CA LEU A 383 -11.87 0.40 -22.62
C LEU A 383 -11.07 0.19 -21.33
N ASP A 384 -10.28 1.17 -20.95
CA ASP A 384 -9.39 1.08 -19.79
C ASP A 384 -8.57 -0.23 -19.74
N CYS A 385 -8.17 -0.76 -20.89
CA CYS A 385 -7.57 -2.08 -21.01
C CYS A 385 -6.20 -2.21 -20.30
N GLY A 386 -5.48 -1.10 -20.11
CA GLY A 386 -4.16 -1.06 -19.47
C GLY A 386 -3.00 -1.53 -20.35
N SER A 387 -3.22 -1.91 -21.61
CA SER A 387 -2.17 -2.43 -22.52
C SER A 387 -1.06 -1.42 -22.78
N CYS A 388 -1.36 -0.11 -22.72
CA CYS A 388 -0.37 0.96 -22.79
C CYS A 388 0.47 1.10 -21.51
N GLY A 389 0.19 0.31 -20.48
CA GLY A 389 0.84 0.36 -19.18
C GLY A 389 0.35 1.48 -18.25
N SER A 390 -0.72 2.21 -18.63
CA SER A 390 -1.46 3.13 -17.74
C SER A 390 -2.75 2.47 -17.25
N PRO A 391 -3.28 2.80 -16.06
CA PRO A 391 -4.43 2.08 -15.49
C PRO A 391 -5.74 2.28 -16.25
N THR A 392 -5.96 3.50 -16.75
CA THR A 392 -7.17 3.93 -17.45
C THR A 392 -6.81 4.72 -18.70
N CYS A 393 -7.78 4.93 -19.60
CA CYS A 393 -7.64 5.84 -20.74
C CYS A 393 -7.43 7.28 -20.25
N HIS A 394 -8.07 7.67 -19.18
CA HIS A 394 -7.88 8.94 -18.49
C HIS A 394 -6.42 9.11 -18.02
N ALA A 395 -5.86 8.11 -17.35
CA ALA A 395 -4.46 8.13 -16.90
C ALA A 395 -3.46 8.16 -18.07
N LEU A 396 -3.78 7.56 -19.24
CA LEU A 396 -2.96 7.72 -20.44
C LEU A 396 -3.02 9.15 -20.96
N ALA A 397 -4.22 9.76 -21.01
CA ALA A 397 -4.38 11.15 -21.42
C ALA A 397 -3.59 12.11 -20.51
N GLU A 398 -3.62 11.87 -19.19
CA GLU A 398 -2.79 12.57 -18.22
C GLU A 398 -1.29 12.39 -18.49
N ASP A 399 -0.84 11.16 -18.70
CA ASP A 399 0.58 10.87 -19.00
C ASP A 399 1.03 11.59 -20.30
N ILE A 400 0.15 11.77 -21.30
CA ILE A 400 0.43 12.50 -22.54
C ILE A 400 0.57 14.00 -22.28
N VAL A 401 -0.37 14.63 -21.57
CA VAL A 401 -0.29 16.08 -21.31
C VAL A 401 0.88 16.44 -20.39
N ARG A 402 1.33 15.51 -19.55
CA ARG A 402 2.56 15.63 -18.77
C ARG A 402 3.85 15.37 -19.57
N GLY A 403 3.74 14.94 -20.83
CA GLY A 403 4.88 14.66 -21.70
C GLY A 403 5.55 13.30 -21.44
N TYR A 404 4.92 12.41 -20.72
CA TYR A 404 5.47 11.07 -20.42
C TYR A 404 5.13 10.04 -21.49
N ARG A 405 4.10 10.29 -22.32
CA ARG A 405 3.56 9.38 -23.34
C ARG A 405 3.08 10.13 -24.57
N THR A 406 2.76 9.32 -25.60
CA THR A 406 2.14 9.77 -26.86
C THR A 406 0.86 9.01 -27.14
N GLU A 407 0.08 9.45 -28.10
CA GLU A 407 -1.14 8.74 -28.51
C GLU A 407 -0.86 7.34 -29.08
N ASP A 408 0.33 7.16 -29.68
CA ASP A 408 0.75 5.89 -30.28
C ASP A 408 0.99 4.79 -29.25
N ASP A 409 1.07 5.14 -27.97
CA ASP A 409 1.08 4.16 -26.89
C ASP A 409 -0.27 3.42 -26.74
N CYS A 410 -1.38 4.00 -27.23
CA CYS A 410 -2.67 3.30 -27.29
C CYS A 410 -2.66 2.29 -28.44
N ILE A 411 -2.73 1.00 -28.12
CA ILE A 411 -2.69 -0.08 -29.13
C ILE A 411 -3.83 0.01 -30.15
N TYR A 412 -4.99 0.54 -29.77
CA TYR A 412 -6.14 0.72 -30.65
C TYR A 412 -5.91 1.86 -31.65
N LEU A 413 -5.42 3.01 -31.19
CA LEU A 413 -5.09 4.13 -32.06
C LEU A 413 -3.89 3.79 -32.97
N LEU A 414 -2.90 3.09 -32.43
CA LEU A 414 -1.76 2.63 -33.22
C LEU A 414 -2.20 1.69 -34.35
N LYS A 415 -3.09 0.74 -34.04
CA LYS A 415 -3.65 -0.18 -35.04
C LYS A 415 -4.40 0.59 -36.12
N GLU A 416 -5.24 1.55 -35.77
CA GLU A 416 -5.97 2.39 -36.72
C GLU A 416 -5.05 3.19 -37.63
N LYS A 417 -3.99 3.80 -37.06
CA LYS A 417 -2.98 4.50 -37.85
C LYS A 417 -2.24 3.57 -38.83
N LEU A 418 -1.89 2.36 -38.40
CA LEU A 418 -1.24 1.37 -39.24
C LEU A 418 -2.15 0.91 -40.39
N GLU A 419 -3.44 0.71 -40.14
CA GLU A 419 -4.44 0.38 -41.16
C GLU A 419 -4.58 1.53 -42.18
N GLN A 420 -4.64 2.78 -41.71
CA GLN A 420 -4.70 3.96 -42.60
C GLN A 420 -3.44 4.10 -43.46
N LEU A 421 -2.26 3.88 -42.87
CA LEU A 421 -0.99 3.88 -43.61
C LEU A 421 -0.93 2.75 -44.65
N ALA A 422 -1.37 1.55 -44.30
CA ALA A 422 -1.43 0.44 -45.21
C ALA A 422 -2.35 0.69 -46.42
N GLN A 423 -3.54 1.28 -46.18
CA GLN A 423 -4.47 1.68 -47.23
C GLN A 423 -3.87 2.76 -48.15
N SER A 424 -3.21 3.77 -47.54
CA SER A 424 -2.54 4.83 -48.30
C SER A 424 -1.41 4.28 -49.20
N LEU A 425 -0.61 3.34 -48.69
CA LEU A 425 0.44 2.67 -49.47
C LEU A 425 -0.12 1.79 -50.61
N ALA A 426 -1.22 1.08 -50.33
CA ALA A 426 -1.91 0.30 -51.38
C ALA A 426 -2.48 1.21 -52.47
N GLY A 427 -3.02 2.37 -52.14
CA GLY A 427 -3.47 3.39 -53.09
C GLY A 427 -2.33 3.94 -53.95
N LEU A 428 -1.16 4.20 -53.36
CA LEU A 428 0.02 4.66 -54.10
C LEU A 428 0.59 3.58 -55.02
N SER A 429 0.52 2.31 -54.67
CA SER A 429 0.95 1.21 -55.54
C SER A 429 -0.02 0.96 -56.70
N ALA A 430 -1.33 1.24 -56.49
CA ALA A 430 -2.34 1.15 -57.56
C ALA A 430 -2.19 2.28 -58.60
N HIS A 431 -1.53 3.40 -58.28
CA HIS A 431 -1.26 4.50 -59.21
C HIS A 431 0.11 4.40 -59.89
N ARG A 432 0.87 3.32 -59.68
CA ARG A 432 2.01 3.02 -60.56
C ARG A 432 1.44 2.58 -61.90
N THR A 433 1.46 3.49 -62.87
CA THR A 433 1.33 3.15 -64.29
C THR A 433 2.28 1.99 -64.62
N PRO A 434 1.84 0.97 -65.41
CA PRO A 434 2.75 -0.03 -65.86
C PRO A 434 3.91 0.71 -66.55
N MET A 435 5.14 0.43 -66.17
CA MET A 435 6.28 0.83 -66.99
C MET A 435 6.07 0.19 -68.34
N GLU A 436 5.78 1.02 -69.37
CA GLU A 436 5.83 0.59 -70.78
C GLU A 436 7.19 -0.08 -70.99
N ASP A 437 7.16 -1.24 -71.66
CA ASP A 437 8.33 -2.01 -72.00
C ASP A 437 9.35 -1.10 -72.62
N ILE A 438 10.43 -0.79 -71.93
CA ILE A 438 11.61 -0.19 -72.48
C ILE A 438 12.29 -1.34 -73.24
N GLU A 439 12.13 -1.36 -74.61
CA GLU A 439 12.89 -2.23 -75.49
C GLU A 439 14.37 -2.14 -75.11
N HIS A 440 14.94 -3.28 -74.76
CA HIS A 440 16.38 -3.44 -74.51
C HIS A 440 17.18 -3.12 -75.78
N ASP A 441 17.64 -1.89 -75.82
CA ASP A 441 18.70 -1.57 -76.80
C ASP A 441 20.02 -2.14 -76.23
N SER A 442 20.50 -3.17 -76.93
CA SER A 442 21.64 -4.00 -76.55
C SER A 442 22.95 -3.35 -76.92
N GLU A 443 23.30 -2.19 -76.40
CA GLU A 443 24.68 -1.67 -76.48
C GLU A 443 24.91 -0.61 -75.33
N CYS A 444 25.19 -1.09 -74.14
CA CYS A 444 25.91 -0.26 -73.21
C CYS A 444 26.75 -1.14 -72.27
N ALA A 445 28.02 -1.26 -72.61
CA ALA A 445 29.01 -1.92 -71.75
C ALA A 445 29.25 -1.10 -70.46
N LEU A 446 28.74 -1.55 -69.35
CA LEU A 446 29.09 -0.99 -68.06
C LEU A 446 30.43 -1.53 -67.56
N PRO A 447 31.31 -0.66 -66.97
CA PRO A 447 32.57 -1.11 -66.44
C PRO A 447 32.32 -1.91 -65.15
N ARG A 448 33.00 -3.04 -64.97
CA ARG A 448 32.96 -3.91 -63.80
C ARG A 448 33.40 -3.16 -62.57
N LEU A 449 32.45 -2.87 -61.66
CA LEU A 449 32.75 -2.46 -60.31
C LEU A 449 33.28 -3.67 -59.52
N ARG A 450 34.50 -3.57 -59.03
CA ARG A 450 35.12 -4.53 -58.10
C ARG A 450 34.46 -4.37 -56.75
N LEU A 451 33.72 -5.39 -56.34
CA LEU A 451 33.27 -5.54 -54.97
C LEU A 451 34.45 -5.91 -54.06
N TYR A 452 34.76 -5.07 -53.07
CA TYR A 452 35.63 -5.41 -51.98
C TYR A 452 34.90 -6.34 -51.02
N PRO A 453 35.53 -7.42 -50.50
CA PRO A 453 34.89 -8.29 -49.55
C PRO A 453 34.82 -7.62 -48.18
N ALA A 454 33.60 -7.49 -47.63
CA ALA A 454 33.39 -7.10 -46.26
C ALA A 454 33.89 -8.22 -45.33
N VAL A 455 34.78 -7.87 -44.40
CA VAL A 455 35.27 -8.74 -43.34
C VAL A 455 34.18 -8.87 -42.30
N LEU A 456 33.56 -10.04 -42.18
CA LEU A 456 32.70 -10.42 -41.06
C LEU A 456 33.53 -11.06 -39.93
N PRO A 457 33.30 -10.72 -38.67
CA PRO A 457 33.98 -11.42 -37.56
C PRO A 457 33.39 -12.81 -37.35
N ARG A 458 34.28 -13.78 -37.15
CA ARG A 458 33.98 -15.19 -36.90
C ARG A 458 33.17 -15.35 -35.58
N ALA A 459 31.95 -15.92 -35.68
CA ALA A 459 31.23 -16.48 -34.53
C ALA A 459 31.62 -17.96 -34.38
N GLY A 460 31.92 -18.32 -33.11
CA GLY A 460 32.30 -19.68 -32.73
C GLY A 460 31.14 -20.67 -32.78
N ASN A 461 31.53 -21.89 -33.10
CA ASN A 461 30.72 -23.10 -33.18
C ASN A 461 30.00 -23.40 -31.85
N ASN A 462 28.70 -23.66 -31.93
CA ASN A 462 28.11 -24.80 -31.24
C ASN A 462 26.81 -25.25 -31.90
N ARG A 463 26.92 -26.38 -32.59
CA ARG A 463 25.79 -27.11 -33.21
C ARG A 463 25.08 -27.90 -32.15
N ARG A 464 23.77 -27.77 -32.06
CA ARG A 464 22.84 -28.86 -31.72
C ARG A 464 21.60 -28.75 -32.59
N CYS A 465 21.54 -29.61 -33.59
CA CYS A 465 20.32 -29.93 -34.33
C CYS A 465 19.34 -30.66 -33.41
N ILE A 466 18.09 -30.21 -33.38
CA ILE A 466 16.97 -31.02 -32.89
C ILE A 466 16.07 -31.28 -34.09
N LEU A 467 16.01 -32.54 -34.49
CA LEU A 467 15.15 -33.11 -35.53
C LEU A 467 13.68 -33.09 -35.05
N LEU A 468 12.81 -32.47 -35.86
CA LEU A 468 11.37 -32.70 -35.78
C LEU A 468 11.07 -34.07 -36.44
N ARG A 469 10.53 -35.00 -35.64
CA ARG A 469 9.84 -36.19 -36.15
C ARG A 469 8.33 -35.98 -35.99
N SER A 470 7.65 -35.98 -37.09
CA SER A 470 6.23 -36.26 -37.21
C SER A 470 5.98 -37.77 -37.00
N SER A 471 5.02 -38.14 -36.19
CA SER A 471 4.35 -39.45 -36.29
C SER A 471 2.90 -39.34 -35.84
N GLN A 472 2.06 -39.82 -36.70
CA GLN A 472 0.63 -40.00 -36.60
C GLN A 472 0.28 -41.23 -35.75
N HIS A 473 -0.94 -41.21 -35.22
CA HIS A 473 -1.86 -42.29 -34.88
C HIS A 473 -1.62 -43.17 -33.65
N GLY A 474 -2.72 -43.31 -32.89
CA GLY A 474 -3.00 -44.49 -32.06
C GLY A 474 -3.99 -44.26 -30.89
N ASP A 475 -5.20 -44.71 -31.11
CA ASP A 475 -6.36 -44.72 -30.19
C ASP A 475 -6.16 -45.47 -28.86
N GLY A 476 -6.85 -44.96 -27.80
CA GLY A 476 -7.65 -45.63 -26.77
C GLY A 476 -6.96 -46.54 -25.73
N PRO A 477 -7.65 -46.98 -24.66
CA PRO A 477 -8.60 -46.27 -23.80
C PRO A 477 -8.21 -46.26 -22.28
N ARG A 478 -9.01 -45.52 -21.46
CA ARG A 478 -8.97 -45.56 -19.99
C ARG A 478 -9.29 -46.96 -19.42
N PRO A 479 -8.91 -47.32 -18.15
CA PRO A 479 -9.68 -46.89 -16.99
C PRO A 479 -8.92 -46.76 -15.63
N HIS A 480 -9.63 -46.16 -14.69
CA HIS A 480 -9.62 -46.07 -13.24
C HIS A 480 -8.82 -44.95 -12.61
#